data_225d1419cb3ba6b0df80a4c8f3f16afc
#
_entry.id   225d1419cb3ba6b0df80a4c8f3f16afc
#
_cell.length_a   1.000
_cell.length_b   1.000
_cell.length_c   1.000
_cell.angle_alpha   90.00
_cell.angle_beta   90.00
_cell.angle_gamma   90.00
#
_symmetry.space_group_name_H-M   'P 1'
#
loop_
_entity.id
_entity.type
_entity.pdbx_description
1 polymer ?
#
loop_
_entity_poly.entity_id
_entity_poly.type
_entity_poly.pdbx_seq_one_letter_code
_entity_poly.pdbx_strand_id
1 'polypeptide(L)'
;IFTATSGQISDPAASPTPARPAAPRPRVPAPATGRDADELAASVRAYLPDELGDVVAVLPSWETLPGWRLSPRADTVAKRIAVFRRLAHPDPEVGPSGPVRVLVMPVRALLQPVVDGLGDLEPVELHAGTTADLTDVAERLVAAAYTRVDMVERRGEFAVRGGILDIFPPTEDHPLRVEFWGDEVSEIRWFAVADQRSLEIAEHGLWAPPCREILLTDSVRARAAALVEDLPGATEMLDRLAAGVAVEGMESLAPVLVDRMVPVLELVPDDALLVVDDAERVRRRAHDLVATTEEFLAAAWTGAVAGGKAPVDLSAASFETFSEVRAVAQRRGLGWWTLSSFALDNPDLDVPPDADGSTAGSTDGSTDAAGGGSGTTAAHVGESADGVPTFTLGARDVESYRGDVARALDAVRGLRHAG
;
A
#
# COMPACT_ATOMS: atom_id res chain seq x y z
N ILE A 1 -2.58 22.27 -2.20
CA ILE A 1 -1.37 22.48 -1.37
C ILE A 1 -1.81 23.07 -0.06
N PHE A 2 -1.90 22.26 0.99
CA PHE A 2 -2.30 22.74 2.31
C PHE A 2 -1.05 22.83 3.20
N THR A 3 -0.62 24.04 3.51
CA THR A 3 0.31 24.31 4.60
C THR A 3 -0.49 24.74 5.83
N ALA A 4 -0.68 23.82 6.78
CA ALA A 4 -1.21 24.16 8.09
C ALA A 4 -0.05 24.55 9.00
N THR A 5 0.04 25.81 9.38
CA THR A 5 0.99 26.32 10.38
C THR A 5 0.28 26.28 11.73
N SER A 6 0.67 25.35 12.61
CA SER A 6 0.26 25.40 14.01
C SER A 6 1.06 26.48 14.73
N GLY A 7 0.42 27.59 15.11
CA GLY A 7 1.03 28.62 15.93
C GLY A 7 1.10 28.18 17.40
N GLN A 8 2.30 27.95 17.90
CA GLN A 8 2.57 28.05 19.35
C GLN A 8 2.90 29.49 19.66
N ILE A 9 2.16 30.06 20.62
CA ILE A 9 2.46 31.35 21.24
C ILE A 9 3.62 31.09 22.21
N SER A 10 4.78 31.61 21.94
CA SER A 10 5.94 31.60 22.82
C SER A 10 6.48 33.03 22.97
N ASP A 11 6.92 33.32 24.19
CA ASP A 11 7.47 34.56 24.75
C ASP A 11 8.57 35.20 23.86
N PRO A 12 8.65 36.57 23.83
CA PRO A 12 9.61 37.26 22.97
C PRO A 12 10.89 37.60 23.72
N ALA A 13 11.82 36.65 23.86
CA ALA A 13 13.21 36.98 24.23
C ALA A 13 14.17 35.80 23.96
N ALA A 14 14.48 35.49 22.71
CA ALA A 14 15.73 34.88 22.25
C ALA A 14 15.67 34.86 20.73
N SER A 15 16.62 35.48 20.05
CA SER A 15 16.77 35.35 18.60
C SER A 15 17.14 33.90 18.25
N PRO A 16 16.28 33.12 17.60
CA PRO A 16 16.64 31.78 17.21
C PRO A 16 17.40 31.81 15.90
N THR A 17 18.52 31.12 15.86
CA THR A 17 19.12 30.59 14.62
C THR A 17 18.01 29.98 13.76
N PRO A 18 17.92 30.24 12.44
CA PRO A 18 16.86 29.70 11.62
C PRO A 18 16.93 28.18 11.68
N ALA A 19 15.97 27.56 12.36
CA ALA A 19 15.80 26.13 12.39
C ALA A 19 15.61 25.67 10.95
N ARG A 20 16.40 24.67 10.54
CA ARG A 20 16.22 23.97 9.27
C ARG A 20 14.75 23.60 9.18
N PRO A 21 14.03 23.90 8.08
CA PRO A 21 12.62 23.57 7.97
C PRO A 21 12.46 22.07 8.22
N ALA A 22 11.60 21.72 9.18
CA ALA A 22 11.31 20.33 9.47
C ALA A 22 10.84 19.66 8.15
N ALA A 23 11.36 18.48 7.87
CA ALA A 23 10.94 17.73 6.70
C ALA A 23 9.41 17.61 6.67
N PRO A 24 8.75 17.80 5.52
CA PRO A 24 7.29 17.74 5.46
C PRO A 24 6.82 16.35 5.87
N ARG A 25 5.91 16.32 6.83
CA ARG A 25 5.32 15.07 7.36
C ARG A 25 4.67 14.26 6.24
N PRO A 26 4.87 12.94 6.18
CA PRO A 26 4.18 12.07 5.23
C PRO A 26 2.65 12.19 5.35
N ARG A 27 1.95 12.15 4.23
CA ARG A 27 0.49 12.14 4.15
C ARG A 27 0.04 10.76 3.68
N VAL A 28 -0.96 10.21 4.36
CA VAL A 28 -1.47 8.86 4.09
C VAL A 28 -2.97 8.95 3.77
N PRO A 29 -3.36 9.33 2.55
CA PRO A 29 -4.76 9.30 2.13
C PRO A 29 -5.26 7.86 1.97
N ALA A 30 -6.46 7.61 2.55
CA ALA A 30 -7.11 6.31 2.56
C ALA A 30 -8.48 6.36 1.84
N PRO A 31 -8.53 6.17 0.51
CA PRO A 31 -9.78 6.08 -0.25
C PRO A 31 -10.43 4.68 -0.12
N ALA A 32 -11.71 4.58 -0.50
CA ALA A 32 -12.49 3.37 -0.33
C ALA A 32 -12.07 2.19 -1.23
N THR A 33 -11.55 2.46 -2.44
CA THR A 33 -11.18 1.40 -3.40
C THR A 33 -9.79 1.60 -4.00
N GLY A 34 -9.23 0.54 -4.60
CA GLY A 34 -7.94 0.61 -5.30
C GLY A 34 -7.99 1.56 -6.50
N ARG A 35 -9.10 1.59 -7.24
CA ARG A 35 -9.28 2.52 -8.37
C ARG A 35 -9.28 3.97 -7.88
N ASP A 36 -9.99 4.27 -6.82
CA ASP A 36 -10.00 5.61 -6.23
C ASP A 36 -8.58 6.00 -5.77
N ALA A 37 -7.79 5.03 -5.29
CA ALA A 37 -6.40 5.25 -4.88
C ALA A 37 -5.50 5.62 -6.06
N ASP A 38 -5.64 4.91 -7.19
CA ASP A 38 -4.87 5.20 -8.40
C ASP A 38 -5.25 6.57 -8.99
N GLU A 39 -6.55 6.90 -9.05
CA GLU A 39 -7.06 8.19 -9.52
C GLU A 39 -6.61 9.34 -8.61
N LEU A 40 -6.63 9.14 -7.28
CA LEU A 40 -6.15 10.13 -6.31
C LEU A 40 -4.63 10.34 -6.45
N ALA A 41 -3.86 9.26 -6.55
CA ALA A 41 -2.41 9.36 -6.73
C ALA A 41 -2.04 10.08 -8.04
N ALA A 42 -2.73 9.77 -9.13
CA ALA A 42 -2.54 10.45 -10.41
C ALA A 42 -2.88 11.95 -10.30
N SER A 43 -3.98 12.29 -9.62
CA SER A 43 -4.38 13.67 -9.37
C SER A 43 -3.35 14.42 -8.53
N VAL A 44 -2.85 13.81 -7.45
CA VAL A 44 -1.81 14.42 -6.60
C VAL A 44 -0.53 14.67 -7.40
N ARG A 45 -0.09 13.68 -8.21
CA ARG A 45 1.09 13.85 -9.08
C ARG A 45 0.92 15.01 -10.07
N ALA A 46 -0.27 15.18 -10.64
CA ALA A 46 -0.54 16.26 -11.60
C ALA A 46 -0.44 17.67 -10.99
N TYR A 47 -0.54 17.81 -9.66
CA TYR A 47 -0.34 19.07 -8.94
C TYR A 47 1.09 19.27 -8.40
N LEU A 48 1.94 18.27 -8.52
CA LEU A 48 3.34 18.36 -8.09
C LEU A 48 4.24 18.71 -9.28
N PRO A 49 5.37 19.40 -9.06
CA PRO A 49 6.44 19.47 -10.05
C PRO A 49 6.90 18.08 -10.47
N ASP A 50 7.29 17.90 -11.73
CA ASP A 50 7.69 16.59 -12.28
C ASP A 50 8.80 15.91 -11.45
N GLU A 51 9.73 16.71 -10.91
CA GLU A 51 10.83 16.23 -10.05
C GLU A 51 10.35 15.63 -8.70
N LEU A 52 9.09 15.90 -8.33
CA LEU A 52 8.48 15.40 -7.10
C LEU A 52 7.42 14.29 -7.35
N GLY A 53 7.28 13.84 -8.60
CA GLY A 53 6.32 12.77 -8.92
C GLY A 53 6.56 11.48 -8.13
N ASP A 54 7.81 11.16 -7.90
CA ASP A 54 8.23 9.94 -7.20
C ASP A 54 7.97 9.94 -5.68
N VAL A 55 7.70 11.09 -5.07
CA VAL A 55 7.35 11.15 -3.64
C VAL A 55 5.95 10.60 -3.36
N VAL A 56 5.14 10.33 -4.39
CA VAL A 56 3.79 9.77 -4.29
C VAL A 56 3.83 8.28 -4.58
N ALA A 57 3.60 7.46 -3.57
CA ALA A 57 3.50 6.01 -3.69
C ALA A 57 2.05 5.54 -3.53
N VAL A 58 1.70 4.43 -4.17
CA VAL A 58 0.45 3.71 -3.95
C VAL A 58 0.77 2.34 -3.36
N LEU A 59 0.19 2.03 -2.20
CA LEU A 59 0.27 0.69 -1.61
C LEU A 59 -0.94 -0.12 -2.09
N PRO A 60 -0.79 -1.04 -3.04
CA PRO A 60 -1.91 -1.85 -3.48
C PRO A 60 -2.32 -2.85 -2.40
N SER A 61 -3.60 -3.25 -2.37
CA SER A 61 -4.07 -4.40 -1.60
C SER A 61 -3.81 -5.70 -2.37
N TRP A 62 -3.71 -6.83 -1.67
CA TRP A 62 -3.80 -8.13 -2.33
C TRP A 62 -5.13 -8.27 -3.06
N GLU A 63 -5.14 -8.97 -4.18
CA GLU A 63 -6.35 -9.33 -4.93
C GLU A 63 -7.13 -10.46 -4.23
N THR A 64 -6.40 -11.30 -3.48
CA THR A 64 -6.94 -12.43 -2.74
C THR A 64 -7.46 -12.00 -1.36
N LEU A 65 -8.46 -12.71 -0.84
CA LEU A 65 -8.91 -12.52 0.54
C LEU A 65 -8.05 -13.33 1.51
N PRO A 66 -7.90 -12.88 2.76
CA PRO A 66 -7.31 -13.68 3.81
C PRO A 66 -7.96 -15.08 3.90
N GLY A 67 -7.14 -16.12 4.04
CA GLY A 67 -7.62 -17.50 4.10
C GLY A 67 -7.91 -18.17 2.75
N TRP A 68 -7.86 -17.47 1.63
CA TRP A 68 -7.94 -18.08 0.31
C TRP A 68 -6.66 -18.85 -0.03
N ARG A 69 -6.82 -20.02 -0.67
CA ARG A 69 -5.71 -20.83 -1.18
C ARG A 69 -5.20 -20.33 -2.54
N LEU A 70 -5.12 -19.01 -2.68
CA LEU A 70 -4.60 -18.33 -3.86
C LEU A 70 -3.55 -17.33 -3.40
N SER A 71 -2.42 -17.31 -4.07
CA SER A 71 -1.37 -16.32 -3.82
C SER A 71 -1.72 -14.99 -4.48
N PRO A 72 -1.33 -13.86 -3.88
CA PRO A 72 -1.37 -12.58 -4.57
C PRO A 72 -0.42 -12.61 -5.78
N ARG A 73 -0.70 -11.76 -6.76
CA ARG A 73 0.13 -11.68 -7.95
C ARG A 73 1.51 -11.11 -7.62
N ALA A 74 2.54 -11.63 -8.29
CA ALA A 74 3.92 -11.21 -8.06
C ALA A 74 4.12 -9.69 -8.29
N ASP A 75 3.43 -9.08 -9.27
CA ASP A 75 3.51 -7.64 -9.52
C ASP A 75 2.89 -6.81 -8.38
N THR A 76 1.80 -7.27 -7.76
CA THR A 76 1.22 -6.64 -6.57
C THR A 76 2.17 -6.75 -5.38
N VAL A 77 2.69 -7.94 -5.12
CA VAL A 77 3.66 -8.19 -4.03
C VAL A 77 4.90 -7.31 -4.20
N ALA A 78 5.50 -7.28 -5.37
CA ALA A 78 6.71 -6.50 -5.63
C ALA A 78 6.48 -4.98 -5.46
N LYS A 79 5.33 -4.46 -5.92
CA LYS A 79 4.95 -3.06 -5.67
C LYS A 79 4.81 -2.76 -4.17
N ARG A 80 4.22 -3.68 -3.40
CA ARG A 80 4.09 -3.54 -1.94
C ARG A 80 5.47 -3.55 -1.26
N ILE A 81 6.33 -4.50 -1.59
CA ILE A 81 7.69 -4.58 -1.05
C ILE A 81 8.47 -3.31 -1.40
N ALA A 82 8.37 -2.80 -2.63
CA ALA A 82 9.01 -1.55 -3.03
C ALA A 82 8.56 -0.36 -2.18
N VAL A 83 7.27 -0.26 -1.86
CA VAL A 83 6.72 0.79 -0.99
C VAL A 83 7.24 0.62 0.45
N PHE A 84 7.17 -0.58 1.02
CA PHE A 84 7.64 -0.84 2.38
C PHE A 84 9.14 -0.58 2.52
N ARG A 85 9.93 -0.95 1.50
CA ARG A 85 11.37 -0.65 1.49
C ARG A 85 11.66 0.86 1.51
N ARG A 86 10.93 1.65 0.72
CA ARG A 86 11.05 3.12 0.72
C ARG A 86 10.61 3.75 2.04
N LEU A 87 9.68 3.13 2.77
CA LEU A 87 9.27 3.57 4.11
C LEU A 87 10.34 3.24 5.16
N ALA A 88 10.93 2.05 5.10
CA ALA A 88 11.98 1.59 6.01
C ALA A 88 13.33 2.27 5.72
N HIS A 89 13.65 2.49 4.44
CA HIS A 89 14.91 3.04 3.96
C HIS A 89 14.66 4.29 3.10
N PRO A 90 14.34 5.44 3.71
CA PRO A 90 13.97 6.67 2.98
C PRO A 90 15.15 7.40 2.31
N ASP A 91 16.35 6.85 2.38
CA ASP A 91 17.54 7.42 1.74
C ASP A 91 17.45 7.26 0.22
N PRO A 92 17.58 8.35 -0.57
CA PRO A 92 17.55 8.27 -2.03
C PRO A 92 18.70 7.47 -2.63
N GLU A 93 19.79 7.23 -1.89
CA GLU A 93 20.91 6.40 -2.35
C GLU A 93 20.63 4.88 -2.20
N VAL A 94 19.62 4.49 -1.44
CA VAL A 94 19.32 3.08 -1.10
C VAL A 94 18.16 2.50 -1.92
N GLY A 95 17.56 3.24 -2.82
CA GLY A 95 16.45 2.72 -3.62
C GLY A 95 16.13 3.56 -4.85
N PRO A 96 15.35 3.00 -5.78
CA PRO A 96 15.11 3.64 -7.09
C PRO A 96 14.34 4.96 -7.01
N SER A 97 13.71 5.31 -5.87
CA SER A 97 12.69 6.37 -5.86
C SER A 97 12.69 7.29 -4.63
N GLY A 98 13.71 7.29 -3.77
CA GLY A 98 13.79 8.19 -2.62
C GLY A 98 12.59 8.11 -1.63
N PRO A 99 12.44 9.10 -0.72
CA PRO A 99 11.48 9.04 0.37
C PRO A 99 10.03 9.19 -0.08
N VAL A 100 9.10 8.43 0.54
CA VAL A 100 7.66 8.57 0.35
C VAL A 100 7.15 9.75 1.19
N ARG A 101 6.49 10.73 0.55
CA ARG A 101 5.83 11.86 1.23
C ARG A 101 4.30 11.78 1.17
N VAL A 102 3.79 11.10 0.17
CA VAL A 102 2.36 10.80 0.05
C VAL A 102 2.22 9.31 -0.23
N LEU A 103 1.63 8.59 0.71
CA LEU A 103 1.33 7.16 0.58
C LEU A 103 -0.17 6.98 0.43
N VAL A 104 -0.64 6.76 -0.79
CA VAL A 104 -2.06 6.47 -1.05
C VAL A 104 -2.28 4.98 -0.86
N MET A 105 -3.22 4.60 0.02
CA MET A 105 -3.59 3.20 0.21
C MET A 105 -5.11 3.04 0.28
N PRO A 106 -5.71 2.12 -0.49
CA PRO A 106 -7.14 1.83 -0.37
C PRO A 106 -7.45 1.23 1.01
N VAL A 107 -8.68 1.39 1.49
CA VAL A 107 -9.09 0.88 2.79
C VAL A 107 -8.76 -0.61 2.97
N ARG A 108 -8.88 -1.42 1.91
CA ARG A 108 -8.54 -2.84 1.96
C ARG A 108 -7.06 -3.07 2.30
N ALA A 109 -6.13 -2.24 1.80
CA ALA A 109 -4.72 -2.34 2.14
C ALA A 109 -4.46 -1.84 3.57
N LEU A 110 -5.23 -0.82 4.01
CA LEU A 110 -5.15 -0.26 5.35
C LEU A 110 -5.58 -1.27 6.44
N LEU A 111 -6.60 -2.09 6.16
CA LEU A 111 -7.13 -3.08 7.10
C LEU A 111 -6.33 -4.39 7.10
N GLN A 112 -5.47 -4.62 6.11
CA GLN A 112 -4.77 -5.88 5.93
C GLN A 112 -3.50 -5.92 6.78
N PRO A 113 -3.40 -6.83 7.77
CA PRO A 113 -2.14 -7.09 8.46
C PRO A 113 -1.08 -7.57 7.47
N VAL A 114 0.16 -7.22 7.73
CA VAL A 114 1.31 -7.54 6.88
C VAL A 114 2.37 -8.28 7.67
N VAL A 115 3.21 -9.02 6.97
CA VAL A 115 4.38 -9.65 7.58
C VAL A 115 5.33 -8.57 8.08
N ASP A 116 5.81 -8.70 9.30
CA ASP A 116 6.82 -7.79 9.84
C ASP A 116 8.15 -7.91 9.08
N GLY A 117 8.86 -6.80 8.91
CA GLY A 117 10.15 -6.78 8.21
C GLY A 117 10.08 -6.78 6.68
N LEU A 118 8.91 -6.58 6.05
CA LEU A 118 8.81 -6.52 4.58
C LEU A 118 9.68 -5.42 3.96
N GLY A 119 9.90 -4.31 4.68
CA GLY A 119 10.77 -3.24 4.22
C GLY A 119 12.26 -3.59 4.22
N ASP A 120 12.66 -4.63 4.94
CA ASP A 120 14.05 -5.08 5.04
C ASP A 120 14.38 -6.21 4.06
N LEU A 121 13.41 -6.70 3.30
CA LEU A 121 13.65 -7.67 2.25
C LEU A 121 14.54 -7.05 1.15
N GLU A 122 15.74 -7.62 0.96
CA GLU A 122 16.70 -7.11 0.00
C GLU A 122 16.36 -7.56 -1.42
N PRO A 123 16.30 -6.63 -2.39
CA PRO A 123 16.20 -6.98 -3.80
C PRO A 123 17.54 -7.54 -4.31
N VAL A 124 17.50 -8.24 -5.43
CA VAL A 124 18.72 -8.53 -6.20
C VAL A 124 18.99 -7.33 -7.09
N GLU A 125 20.11 -6.66 -6.86
CA GLU A 125 20.52 -5.47 -7.61
C GLU A 125 21.80 -5.74 -8.38
N LEU A 126 21.83 -5.30 -9.66
CA LEU A 126 23.02 -5.36 -10.52
C LEU A 126 23.11 -4.09 -11.36
N HIS A 127 24.34 -3.63 -11.52
CA HIS A 127 24.64 -2.47 -12.38
C HIS A 127 25.78 -2.81 -13.35
N ALA A 128 25.73 -2.26 -14.56
CA ALA A 128 26.82 -2.42 -15.52
C ALA A 128 28.15 -1.93 -14.93
N GLY A 129 29.22 -2.69 -15.15
CA GLY A 129 30.54 -2.43 -14.59
C GLY A 129 30.76 -2.93 -13.16
N THR A 130 29.76 -3.54 -12.51
CA THR A 130 29.92 -4.16 -11.17
C THR A 130 30.33 -5.64 -11.30
N THR A 131 30.90 -6.19 -10.23
CA THR A 131 31.28 -7.60 -10.16
C THR A 131 30.24 -8.38 -9.34
N ALA A 132 29.75 -9.50 -9.90
CA ALA A 132 28.84 -10.42 -9.24
C ALA A 132 29.02 -11.84 -9.77
N ASP A 133 29.00 -12.84 -8.87
CA ASP A 133 28.97 -14.25 -9.29
C ASP A 133 27.58 -14.61 -9.78
N LEU A 134 27.49 -15.08 -11.03
CA LEU A 134 26.21 -15.42 -11.65
C LEU A 134 25.48 -16.57 -10.93
N THR A 135 26.22 -17.49 -10.30
CA THR A 135 25.64 -18.60 -9.54
C THR A 135 25.00 -18.06 -8.26
N ASP A 136 25.71 -17.20 -7.53
CA ASP A 136 25.19 -16.53 -6.34
C ASP A 136 23.94 -15.69 -6.65
N VAL A 137 23.98 -14.93 -7.75
CA VAL A 137 22.82 -14.17 -8.23
C VAL A 137 21.63 -15.08 -8.49
N ALA A 138 21.83 -16.22 -9.15
CA ALA A 138 20.76 -17.18 -9.43
C ALA A 138 20.20 -17.81 -8.14
N GLU A 139 21.04 -18.12 -7.16
CA GLU A 139 20.61 -18.62 -5.84
C GLU A 139 19.79 -17.58 -5.08
N ARG A 140 20.23 -16.31 -5.07
CA ARG A 140 19.50 -15.20 -4.46
C ARG A 140 18.14 -14.97 -5.13
N LEU A 141 18.03 -15.11 -6.47
CA LEU A 141 16.77 -15.03 -7.17
C LEU A 141 15.81 -16.15 -6.78
N VAL A 142 16.30 -17.39 -6.65
CA VAL A 142 15.49 -18.51 -6.13
C VAL A 142 15.02 -18.23 -4.70
N ALA A 143 15.90 -17.74 -3.83
CA ALA A 143 15.55 -17.36 -2.45
C ALA A 143 14.52 -16.21 -2.41
N ALA A 144 14.55 -15.30 -3.39
CA ALA A 144 13.57 -14.22 -3.59
C ALA A 144 12.29 -14.70 -4.29
N ALA A 145 12.08 -16.01 -4.39
CA ALA A 145 10.91 -16.67 -4.97
C ALA A 145 10.70 -16.45 -6.47
N TYR A 146 11.77 -16.17 -7.23
CA TYR A 146 11.74 -16.26 -8.69
C TYR A 146 11.74 -17.71 -9.16
N THR A 147 11.06 -17.98 -10.25
CA THR A 147 11.02 -19.30 -10.87
C THR A 147 12.06 -19.42 -11.98
N ARG A 148 12.97 -20.39 -11.85
CA ARG A 148 13.93 -20.69 -12.92
C ARG A 148 13.24 -21.44 -14.07
N VAL A 149 13.40 -20.93 -15.28
CA VAL A 149 12.80 -21.46 -16.51
C VAL A 149 13.84 -21.57 -17.63
N ASP A 150 13.50 -22.26 -18.71
CA ASP A 150 14.36 -22.28 -19.89
C ASP A 150 14.25 -21.01 -20.74
N MET A 151 13.07 -20.38 -20.76
CA MET A 151 12.79 -19.14 -21.49
C MET A 151 11.86 -18.26 -20.67
N VAL A 152 12.23 -16.98 -20.49
CA VAL A 152 11.47 -16.01 -19.70
C VAL A 152 10.30 -15.46 -20.50
N GLU A 153 9.09 -15.65 -19.97
CA GLU A 153 7.84 -15.19 -20.57
C GLU A 153 6.98 -14.36 -19.61
N ARG A 154 7.12 -14.58 -18.30
CA ARG A 154 6.26 -14.00 -17.28
C ARG A 154 7.06 -13.29 -16.19
N ARG A 155 6.42 -12.30 -15.55
CA ARG A 155 6.97 -11.65 -14.36
C ARG A 155 7.25 -12.68 -13.26
N GLY A 156 8.42 -12.56 -12.61
CA GLY A 156 8.89 -13.50 -11.58
C GLY A 156 9.63 -14.72 -12.15
N GLU A 157 9.93 -14.77 -13.44
CA GLU A 157 10.74 -15.81 -14.07
C GLU A 157 12.16 -15.31 -14.35
N PHE A 158 13.12 -16.25 -14.31
CA PHE A 158 14.48 -16.01 -14.78
C PHE A 158 15.09 -17.25 -15.47
N ALA A 159 16.03 -17.02 -16.36
CA ALA A 159 16.79 -18.06 -17.06
C ALA A 159 18.28 -17.73 -17.08
N VAL A 160 19.13 -18.73 -16.95
CA VAL A 160 20.59 -18.60 -17.07
C VAL A 160 21.07 -19.46 -18.21
N ARG A 161 21.77 -18.86 -19.18
CA ARG A 161 22.33 -19.52 -20.37
C ARG A 161 23.73 -19.00 -20.63
N GLY A 162 24.74 -19.82 -20.29
CA GLY A 162 26.13 -19.38 -20.36
C GLY A 162 26.37 -18.21 -19.44
N GLY A 163 26.92 -17.11 -19.97
CA GLY A 163 27.13 -15.85 -19.24
C GLY A 163 25.96 -14.85 -19.34
N ILE A 164 24.73 -15.31 -19.60
CA ILE A 164 23.56 -14.45 -19.76
C ILE A 164 22.51 -14.83 -18.71
N LEU A 165 22.03 -13.83 -17.98
CA LEU A 165 20.86 -13.90 -17.10
C LEU A 165 19.71 -13.13 -17.76
N ASP A 166 18.67 -13.82 -18.17
CA ASP A 166 17.39 -13.24 -18.55
C ASP A 166 16.46 -13.27 -17.33
N ILE A 167 15.83 -12.15 -17.00
CA ILE A 167 14.94 -12.02 -15.84
C ILE A 167 13.78 -11.08 -16.13
N PHE A 168 12.58 -11.39 -15.62
CA PHE A 168 11.45 -10.48 -15.66
C PHE A 168 11.06 -10.04 -14.26
N PRO A 169 11.65 -8.94 -13.74
CA PRO A 169 11.25 -8.40 -12.46
C PRO A 169 9.75 -8.01 -12.48
N PRO A 170 9.00 -8.27 -11.40
CA PRO A 170 7.57 -7.97 -11.39
C PRO A 170 7.23 -6.47 -11.49
N THR A 171 8.19 -5.60 -11.18
CA THR A 171 8.04 -4.13 -11.26
C THR A 171 8.31 -3.55 -12.65
N GLU A 172 8.91 -4.34 -13.55
CA GLU A 172 9.29 -3.90 -14.88
C GLU A 172 8.20 -4.18 -15.92
N ASP A 173 8.14 -3.37 -16.97
CA ASP A 173 7.23 -3.57 -18.11
C ASP A 173 7.80 -4.55 -19.13
N HIS A 174 9.12 -4.65 -19.22
CA HIS A 174 9.85 -5.58 -20.08
C HIS A 174 10.87 -6.37 -19.26
N PRO A 175 11.17 -7.62 -19.64
CA PRO A 175 12.25 -8.37 -19.02
C PRO A 175 13.61 -7.76 -19.35
N LEU A 176 14.57 -8.06 -18.48
CA LEU A 176 15.95 -7.59 -18.56
C LEU A 176 16.88 -8.75 -18.91
N ARG A 177 17.84 -8.48 -19.79
CA ARG A 177 18.97 -9.35 -20.12
C ARG A 177 20.22 -8.75 -19.54
N VAL A 178 20.87 -9.49 -18.65
CA VAL A 178 22.16 -9.13 -18.04
C VAL A 178 23.24 -9.99 -18.64
N GLU A 179 24.23 -9.36 -19.25
CA GLU A 179 25.37 -10.04 -19.86
C GLU A 179 26.57 -9.99 -18.91
N PHE A 180 27.19 -11.15 -18.69
CA PHE A 180 28.36 -11.30 -17.84
C PHE A 180 29.58 -11.64 -18.69
N TRP A 181 30.69 -10.99 -18.39
CA TRP A 181 32.03 -11.36 -18.87
C TRP A 181 32.87 -11.83 -17.68
N GLY A 182 32.95 -13.15 -17.49
CA GLY A 182 33.41 -13.70 -16.20
C GLY A 182 32.42 -13.29 -15.10
N ASP A 183 32.93 -12.64 -14.07
CA ASP A 183 32.13 -12.14 -12.95
C ASP A 183 31.74 -10.64 -13.10
N GLU A 184 32.12 -10.00 -14.23
CA GLU A 184 31.77 -8.60 -14.48
C GLU A 184 30.43 -8.53 -15.23
N VAL A 185 29.50 -7.71 -14.74
CA VAL A 185 28.26 -7.33 -15.44
C VAL A 185 28.64 -6.34 -16.55
N SER A 186 28.67 -6.82 -17.81
CA SER A 186 29.11 -6.00 -18.95
C SER A 186 28.01 -5.07 -19.46
N GLU A 187 26.77 -5.56 -19.53
CA GLU A 187 25.65 -4.79 -20.05
C GLU A 187 24.31 -5.29 -19.49
N ILE A 188 23.34 -4.36 -19.37
CA ILE A 188 21.96 -4.68 -19.01
C ILE A 188 21.02 -4.02 -20.02
N ARG A 189 20.17 -4.84 -20.66
CA ARG A 189 19.19 -4.39 -21.67
C ARG A 189 17.82 -4.91 -21.40
N TRP A 190 16.80 -4.16 -21.76
CA TRP A 190 15.47 -4.73 -21.91
C TRP A 190 15.44 -5.66 -23.14
N PHE A 191 14.51 -6.60 -23.13
CA PHE A 191 14.20 -7.40 -24.31
C PHE A 191 12.70 -7.66 -24.46
N ALA A 192 12.28 -7.97 -25.68
CA ALA A 192 10.88 -8.28 -25.97
C ALA A 192 10.61 -9.78 -25.75
N VAL A 193 9.54 -10.10 -24.99
CA VAL A 193 9.12 -11.50 -24.74
C VAL A 193 8.78 -12.22 -26.04
N ALA A 194 8.13 -11.53 -27.00
CA ALA A 194 7.57 -12.14 -28.21
C ALA A 194 8.62 -12.77 -29.15
N ASP A 195 9.80 -12.15 -29.28
CA ASP A 195 10.85 -12.58 -30.21
C ASP A 195 12.23 -12.70 -29.54
N GLN A 196 12.30 -12.48 -28.22
CA GLN A 196 13.52 -12.57 -27.40
C GLN A 196 14.66 -11.61 -27.84
N ARG A 197 14.32 -10.54 -28.60
CA ARG A 197 15.29 -9.54 -29.07
C ARG A 197 15.55 -8.48 -28.02
N SER A 198 16.84 -8.14 -27.86
CA SER A 198 17.26 -7.05 -27.01
C SER A 198 16.74 -5.70 -27.55
N LEU A 199 16.32 -4.86 -26.63
CA LEU A 199 15.86 -3.47 -26.83
C LEU A 199 16.95 -2.49 -26.37
N GLU A 200 16.53 -1.35 -25.81
CA GLU A 200 17.43 -0.32 -25.30
C GLU A 200 18.18 -0.79 -24.06
N ILE A 201 19.27 -0.06 -23.73
CA ILE A 201 20.04 -0.24 -22.50
C ILE A 201 19.17 0.19 -21.31
N ALA A 202 19.15 -0.63 -20.26
CA ALA A 202 18.52 -0.30 -18.99
C ALA A 202 19.56 0.43 -18.10
N GLU A 203 19.63 1.75 -18.23
CA GLU A 203 20.64 2.58 -17.53
C GLU A 203 20.53 2.50 -16.00
N HIS A 204 19.34 2.22 -15.46
CA HIS A 204 19.11 2.06 -14.02
C HIS A 204 19.59 0.71 -13.47
N GLY A 205 20.02 -0.22 -14.35
CA GLY A 205 20.43 -1.55 -13.94
C GLY A 205 19.27 -2.53 -13.73
N LEU A 206 19.53 -3.58 -12.97
CA LEU A 206 18.55 -4.54 -12.49
C LEU A 206 18.18 -4.23 -11.05
N TRP A 207 16.88 -4.10 -10.78
CA TRP A 207 16.31 -4.06 -9.44
C TRP A 207 15.19 -5.12 -9.35
N ALA A 208 15.46 -6.24 -8.69
CA ALA A 208 14.59 -7.40 -8.65
C ALA A 208 14.11 -7.68 -7.22
N PRO A 209 12.98 -7.10 -6.80
CA PRO A 209 12.41 -7.34 -5.49
C PRO A 209 11.84 -8.76 -5.41
N PRO A 210 11.67 -9.34 -4.19
CA PRO A 210 11.05 -10.63 -4.02
C PRO A 210 9.66 -10.73 -4.65
N CYS A 211 9.34 -11.91 -5.17
CA CYS A 211 8.06 -12.22 -5.80
C CYS A 211 6.98 -12.65 -4.80
N ARG A 212 7.32 -12.84 -3.51
CA ARG A 212 6.42 -13.22 -2.41
C ARG A 212 6.74 -12.45 -1.15
N GLU A 213 5.73 -12.16 -0.32
CA GLU A 213 5.91 -11.55 1.00
C GLU A 213 6.39 -12.58 2.04
N ILE A 214 6.18 -13.87 1.81
CA ILE A 214 6.69 -14.96 2.63
C ILE A 214 7.75 -15.69 1.84
N LEU A 215 9.00 -15.58 2.28
CA LEU A 215 10.12 -16.31 1.69
C LEU A 215 10.38 -17.61 2.46
N LEU A 216 10.80 -18.65 1.77
CA LEU A 216 11.07 -19.97 2.35
C LEU A 216 12.44 -20.00 3.06
N THR A 217 12.59 -19.14 4.07
CA THR A 217 13.75 -19.15 4.96
C THR A 217 13.82 -20.44 5.75
N ASP A 218 14.97 -20.76 6.35
CA ASP A 218 15.11 -21.94 7.23
C ASP A 218 14.10 -21.93 8.38
N SER A 219 13.79 -20.77 8.95
CA SER A 219 12.79 -20.62 10.01
C SER A 219 11.37 -20.94 9.51
N VAL A 220 10.97 -20.43 8.35
CA VAL A 220 9.66 -20.73 7.73
C VAL A 220 9.54 -22.22 7.40
N ARG A 221 10.59 -22.82 6.83
CA ARG A 221 10.63 -24.25 6.52
C ARG A 221 10.53 -25.13 7.78
N ALA A 222 11.27 -24.77 8.83
CA ALA A 222 11.21 -25.49 10.10
C ALA A 222 9.82 -25.41 10.75
N ARG A 223 9.16 -24.24 10.70
CA ARG A 223 7.77 -24.09 11.18
C ARG A 223 6.79 -24.90 10.35
N ALA A 224 6.93 -24.87 9.03
CA ALA A 224 6.09 -25.69 8.16
C ALA A 224 6.20 -27.18 8.53
N ALA A 225 7.42 -27.68 8.76
CA ALA A 225 7.63 -29.06 9.18
C ALA A 225 6.98 -29.38 10.54
N ALA A 226 7.07 -28.46 11.51
CA ALA A 226 6.48 -28.64 12.83
C ALA A 226 4.94 -28.65 12.82
N LEU A 227 4.30 -27.96 11.86
CA LEU A 227 2.85 -27.81 11.77
C LEU A 227 2.15 -28.96 11.03
N VAL A 228 2.88 -29.89 10.42
CA VAL A 228 2.32 -31.01 9.61
C VAL A 228 1.31 -31.85 10.41
N GLU A 229 1.63 -32.15 11.67
CA GLU A 229 0.76 -32.95 12.54
C GLU A 229 -0.45 -32.16 13.08
N ASP A 230 -0.29 -30.82 13.24
CA ASP A 230 -1.30 -29.94 13.82
C ASP A 230 -2.34 -29.49 12.79
N LEU A 231 -1.96 -29.46 11.51
CA LEU A 231 -2.81 -29.00 10.40
C LEU A 231 -3.03 -30.09 9.34
N PRO A 232 -3.80 -31.16 9.63
CA PRO A 232 -3.99 -32.28 8.70
C PRO A 232 -4.65 -31.87 7.37
N GLY A 233 -5.40 -30.76 7.33
CA GLY A 233 -5.97 -30.21 6.09
C GLY A 233 -4.98 -29.45 5.20
N ALA A 234 -3.73 -29.23 5.65
CA ALA A 234 -2.67 -28.53 4.94
C ALA A 234 -1.38 -29.36 4.82
N THR A 235 -1.41 -30.64 5.18
CA THR A 235 -0.22 -31.53 5.23
C THR A 235 0.59 -31.50 3.95
N GLU A 236 -0.04 -31.70 2.80
CA GLU A 236 0.66 -31.70 1.49
C GLU A 236 1.36 -30.35 1.22
N MET A 237 0.69 -29.24 1.54
CA MET A 237 1.27 -27.89 1.41
C MET A 237 2.46 -27.73 2.35
N LEU A 238 2.29 -28.08 3.62
CA LEU A 238 3.32 -27.94 4.64
C LEU A 238 4.56 -28.80 4.37
N ASP A 239 4.38 -30.04 3.89
CA ASP A 239 5.48 -30.92 3.50
C ASP A 239 6.30 -30.29 2.35
N ARG A 240 5.62 -29.72 1.36
CA ARG A 240 6.30 -29.02 0.25
C ARG A 240 7.04 -27.76 0.71
N LEU A 241 6.43 -26.95 1.58
CA LEU A 241 7.07 -25.76 2.15
C LEU A 241 8.29 -26.15 2.99
N ALA A 242 8.20 -27.20 3.82
CA ALA A 242 9.31 -27.74 4.59
C ALA A 242 10.47 -28.22 3.68
N ALA A 243 10.13 -28.79 2.52
CA ALA A 243 11.10 -29.18 1.51
C ALA A 243 11.69 -28.00 0.72
N GLY A 244 11.26 -26.75 0.99
CA GLY A 244 11.72 -25.55 0.29
C GLY A 244 11.02 -25.29 -1.05
N VAL A 245 9.84 -25.88 -1.26
CA VAL A 245 9.06 -25.72 -2.49
C VAL A 245 7.88 -24.79 -2.21
N ALA A 246 7.89 -23.60 -2.82
CA ALA A 246 6.77 -22.66 -2.73
C ALA A 246 5.49 -23.25 -3.34
N VAL A 247 4.36 -23.00 -2.69
CA VAL A 247 3.05 -23.52 -3.09
C VAL A 247 2.07 -22.38 -3.25
N GLU A 248 1.18 -22.52 -4.23
CA GLU A 248 0.08 -21.58 -4.44
C GLU A 248 -0.80 -21.49 -3.17
N GLY A 249 -1.09 -20.29 -2.72
CA GLY A 249 -1.92 -20.03 -1.55
C GLY A 249 -1.22 -20.21 -0.21
N MET A 250 0.11 -20.38 -0.16
CA MET A 250 0.86 -20.48 1.09
C MET A 250 0.71 -19.26 1.99
N GLU A 251 0.37 -18.11 1.42
CA GLU A 251 0.12 -16.86 2.13
C GLU A 251 -1.08 -16.96 3.10
N SER A 252 -2.00 -17.91 2.85
CA SER A 252 -3.10 -18.20 3.79
C SER A 252 -2.61 -18.73 5.15
N LEU A 253 -1.39 -19.27 5.20
CA LEU A 253 -0.76 -19.76 6.43
C LEU A 253 0.23 -18.75 7.02
N ALA A 254 0.26 -17.50 6.52
CA ALA A 254 1.16 -16.45 7.02
C ALA A 254 1.21 -16.37 8.56
N PRO A 255 0.07 -16.30 9.29
CA PRO A 255 0.08 -16.12 10.74
C PRO A 255 0.84 -17.20 11.52
N VAL A 256 0.98 -18.39 10.94
CA VAL A 256 1.66 -19.52 11.61
C VAL A 256 3.04 -19.80 11.03
N LEU A 257 3.34 -19.29 9.85
CA LEU A 257 4.64 -19.48 9.19
C LEU A 257 5.65 -18.37 9.51
N VAL A 258 5.19 -17.15 9.80
CA VAL A 258 6.07 -16.00 10.09
C VAL A 258 6.16 -15.72 11.58
N ASP A 259 7.11 -14.90 12.00
CA ASP A 259 7.29 -14.55 13.41
C ASP A 259 6.15 -13.68 13.92
N ARG A 260 5.73 -12.70 13.12
CA ARG A 260 4.72 -11.73 13.51
C ARG A 260 4.02 -11.13 12.27
N MET A 261 2.71 -10.95 12.40
CA MET A 261 1.92 -10.07 11.54
C MET A 261 1.71 -8.75 12.27
N VAL A 262 1.75 -7.64 11.55
CA VAL A 262 1.59 -6.29 12.11
C VAL A 262 0.57 -5.49 11.32
N PRO A 263 -0.16 -4.55 11.97
CA PRO A 263 -0.94 -3.54 11.28
C PRO A 263 -0.07 -2.76 10.30
N VAL A 264 -0.58 -2.49 9.11
CA VAL A 264 0.19 -1.72 8.10
C VAL A 264 0.61 -0.35 8.61
N LEU A 265 -0.18 0.25 9.52
CA LEU A 265 0.16 1.52 10.14
C LEU A 265 1.41 1.45 11.02
N GLU A 266 1.85 0.28 11.49
CA GLU A 266 3.12 0.16 12.22
C GLU A 266 4.34 0.41 11.33
N LEU A 267 4.20 0.30 10.01
CA LEU A 267 5.27 0.51 9.04
C LEU A 267 5.34 1.95 8.50
N VAL A 268 4.38 2.81 8.81
CA VAL A 268 4.44 4.22 8.39
C VAL A 268 5.26 5.04 9.39
N PRO A 269 5.88 6.17 8.99
CA PRO A 269 6.62 7.05 9.90
C PRO A 269 5.75 7.58 11.06
N ASP A 270 6.36 7.80 12.24
CA ASP A 270 5.65 8.25 13.46
C ASP A 270 5.00 9.63 13.35
N ASP A 271 5.49 10.47 12.45
CA ASP A 271 4.95 11.80 12.19
C ASP A 271 3.93 11.84 11.04
N ALA A 272 3.50 10.69 10.55
CA ALA A 272 2.54 10.62 9.46
C ALA A 272 1.17 11.21 9.83
N LEU A 273 0.49 11.78 8.82
CA LEU A 273 -0.90 12.21 8.92
C LEU A 273 -1.77 11.30 8.06
N LEU A 274 -2.64 10.54 8.70
CA LEU A 274 -3.67 9.77 8.02
C LEU A 274 -4.83 10.67 7.61
N VAL A 275 -5.25 10.58 6.35
CA VAL A 275 -6.36 11.35 5.78
C VAL A 275 -7.40 10.38 5.23
N VAL A 276 -8.54 10.26 5.90
CA VAL A 276 -9.65 9.41 5.47
C VAL A 276 -10.53 10.20 4.51
N ASP A 277 -10.57 9.78 3.27
CA ASP A 277 -11.37 10.42 2.22
C ASP A 277 -12.72 9.73 2.07
N ASP A 278 -13.82 10.48 2.21
CA ASP A 278 -15.20 9.97 2.28
C ASP A 278 -15.36 8.90 3.38
N ALA A 279 -15.28 9.34 4.63
CA ALA A 279 -15.27 8.45 5.80
C ALA A 279 -16.44 7.48 5.86
N GLU A 280 -17.62 7.89 5.41
CA GLU A 280 -18.81 7.02 5.40
C GLU A 280 -18.65 5.87 4.39
N ARG A 281 -18.13 6.17 3.21
CA ARG A 281 -17.87 5.17 2.18
C ARG A 281 -16.74 4.22 2.59
N VAL A 282 -15.66 4.78 3.20
CA VAL A 282 -14.54 4.00 3.73
C VAL A 282 -15.01 3.05 4.83
N ARG A 283 -15.82 3.53 5.77
CA ARG A 283 -16.33 2.74 6.89
C ARG A 283 -17.24 1.60 6.43
N ARG A 284 -18.19 1.90 5.53
CA ARG A 284 -19.06 0.88 4.93
C ARG A 284 -18.23 -0.18 4.22
N ARG A 285 -17.24 0.23 3.43
CA ARG A 285 -16.35 -0.69 2.74
C ARG A 285 -15.52 -1.53 3.71
N ALA A 286 -15.03 -0.94 4.80
CA ALA A 286 -14.30 -1.64 5.85
C ALA A 286 -15.17 -2.72 6.50
N HIS A 287 -16.40 -2.37 6.89
CA HIS A 287 -17.36 -3.31 7.45
C HIS A 287 -17.65 -4.48 6.50
N ASP A 288 -17.93 -4.22 5.22
CA ASP A 288 -18.19 -5.25 4.21
C ASP A 288 -16.99 -6.20 4.03
N LEU A 289 -15.77 -5.68 4.08
CA LEU A 289 -14.55 -6.49 3.95
C LEU A 289 -14.36 -7.42 5.15
N VAL A 290 -14.55 -6.91 6.36
CA VAL A 290 -14.44 -7.70 7.60
C VAL A 290 -15.52 -8.79 7.60
N ALA A 291 -16.79 -8.44 7.41
CA ALA A 291 -17.89 -9.39 7.40
C ALA A 291 -17.69 -10.50 6.34
N THR A 292 -17.29 -10.12 5.11
CA THR A 292 -17.00 -11.10 4.06
C THR A 292 -15.88 -12.05 4.47
N THR A 293 -14.81 -11.54 5.10
CA THR A 293 -13.69 -12.38 5.53
C THR A 293 -14.07 -13.32 6.65
N GLU A 294 -14.86 -12.86 7.62
CA GLU A 294 -15.38 -13.68 8.71
C GLU A 294 -16.28 -14.83 8.19
N GLU A 295 -17.15 -14.55 7.23
CA GLU A 295 -17.97 -15.59 6.58
C GLU A 295 -17.11 -16.66 5.90
N PHE A 296 -16.06 -16.25 5.17
CA PHE A 296 -15.14 -17.17 4.52
C PHE A 296 -14.33 -18.00 5.52
N LEU A 297 -13.83 -17.38 6.58
CA LEU A 297 -13.11 -18.08 7.64
C LEU A 297 -14.03 -19.07 8.35
N ALA A 298 -15.27 -18.69 8.69
CA ALA A 298 -16.25 -19.58 9.31
C ALA A 298 -16.59 -20.79 8.41
N ALA A 299 -16.73 -20.58 7.10
CA ALA A 299 -16.95 -21.65 6.13
C ALA A 299 -15.72 -22.60 6.04
N ALA A 300 -14.51 -22.06 6.02
CA ALA A 300 -13.27 -22.84 6.03
C ALA A 300 -13.12 -23.66 7.32
N TRP A 301 -13.49 -23.07 8.48
CA TRP A 301 -13.52 -23.77 9.77
C TRP A 301 -14.51 -24.93 9.78
N THR A 302 -15.72 -24.71 9.25
CA THR A 302 -16.74 -25.78 9.18
C THR A 302 -16.25 -26.97 8.33
N GLY A 303 -15.54 -26.69 7.23
CA GLY A 303 -14.93 -27.73 6.39
C GLY A 303 -13.78 -28.48 7.09
N ALA A 304 -12.98 -27.78 7.91
CA ALA A 304 -11.85 -28.37 8.62
C ALA A 304 -12.31 -29.21 9.84
N VAL A 305 -13.34 -28.78 10.56
CA VAL A 305 -13.92 -29.48 11.73
C VAL A 305 -14.56 -30.80 11.34
N ALA A 306 -15.04 -30.96 10.11
CA ALA A 306 -15.51 -32.24 9.60
C ALA A 306 -14.40 -33.34 9.61
N GLY A 307 -13.13 -32.96 9.77
CA GLY A 307 -11.96 -33.84 9.94
C GLY A 307 -11.45 -34.05 11.37
N GLY A 308 -12.05 -33.44 12.40
CA GLY A 308 -11.85 -33.82 13.80
C GLY A 308 -10.69 -33.19 14.59
N LYS A 309 -9.96 -32.20 14.07
CA LYS A 309 -8.99 -31.39 14.85
C LYS A 309 -9.31 -29.90 14.68
N ALA A 310 -9.23 -29.15 15.78
CA ALA A 310 -9.37 -27.69 15.74
C ALA A 310 -8.29 -27.09 14.83
N PRO A 311 -8.65 -26.21 13.90
CA PRO A 311 -7.67 -25.55 13.06
C PRO A 311 -6.80 -24.61 13.91
N VAL A 312 -5.59 -24.34 13.43
CA VAL A 312 -4.73 -23.31 14.00
C VAL A 312 -5.43 -21.95 13.86
N ASP A 313 -5.27 -21.09 14.84
CA ASP A 313 -5.82 -19.72 14.78
C ASP A 313 -5.16 -18.92 13.67
N LEU A 314 -5.89 -18.69 12.60
CA LEU A 314 -5.49 -17.85 11.47
C LEU A 314 -6.10 -16.45 11.55
N SER A 315 -6.71 -16.08 12.69
CA SER A 315 -7.36 -14.78 12.88
C SER A 315 -6.42 -13.61 12.69
N ALA A 316 -5.12 -13.78 12.97
CA ALA A 316 -4.10 -12.77 12.75
C ALA A 316 -3.91 -12.37 11.26
N ALA A 317 -4.42 -13.17 10.31
CA ALA A 317 -4.46 -12.78 8.90
C ALA A 317 -5.78 -12.11 8.50
N SER A 318 -6.79 -12.08 9.39
CA SER A 318 -8.07 -11.42 9.12
C SER A 318 -7.88 -9.92 8.96
N PHE A 319 -8.76 -9.28 8.22
CA PHE A 319 -8.78 -7.82 8.19
C PHE A 319 -9.04 -7.26 9.59
N GLU A 320 -8.29 -6.23 9.94
CA GLU A 320 -8.59 -5.42 11.11
C GLU A 320 -9.88 -4.62 10.88
N THR A 321 -10.62 -4.38 11.94
CA THR A 321 -11.74 -3.43 11.89
C THR A 321 -11.22 -2.00 11.74
N PHE A 322 -12.02 -1.11 11.21
CA PHE A 322 -11.63 0.29 11.09
C PHE A 322 -11.36 0.94 12.47
N SER A 323 -12.06 0.48 13.51
CA SER A 323 -11.83 0.90 14.90
C SER A 323 -10.48 0.45 15.45
N GLU A 324 -10.03 -0.74 15.12
CA GLU A 324 -8.69 -1.24 15.50
C GLU A 324 -7.60 -0.43 14.81
N VAL A 325 -7.74 -0.15 13.50
CA VAL A 325 -6.83 0.72 12.76
C VAL A 325 -6.73 2.11 13.41
N ARG A 326 -7.87 2.69 13.81
CA ARG A 326 -7.88 3.97 14.53
C ARG A 326 -7.18 3.88 15.89
N ALA A 327 -7.40 2.79 16.62
CA ALA A 327 -6.71 2.56 17.89
C ALA A 327 -5.19 2.43 17.71
N VAL A 328 -4.71 1.81 16.62
CA VAL A 328 -3.28 1.79 16.26
C VAL A 328 -2.77 3.21 16.00
N ALA A 329 -3.47 3.99 15.18
CA ALA A 329 -3.09 5.38 14.89
C ALA A 329 -2.99 6.22 16.17
N GLN A 330 -3.97 6.09 17.09
CA GLN A 330 -3.98 6.80 18.38
C GLN A 330 -2.81 6.37 19.28
N ARG A 331 -2.56 5.07 19.43
CA ARG A 331 -1.44 4.56 20.24
C ARG A 331 -0.08 5.07 19.74
N ARG A 332 0.06 5.21 18.41
CA ARG A 332 1.27 5.75 17.77
C ARG A 332 1.33 7.27 17.73
N GLY A 333 0.27 7.98 18.14
CA GLY A 333 0.22 9.44 18.07
C GLY A 333 0.17 9.98 16.63
N LEU A 334 -0.27 9.18 15.66
CA LEU A 334 -0.42 9.61 14.27
C LEU A 334 -1.53 10.67 14.15
N GLY A 335 -1.30 11.67 13.30
CA GLY A 335 -2.35 12.62 12.98
C GLY A 335 -3.49 11.91 12.23
N TRP A 336 -4.74 12.32 12.51
CA TRP A 336 -5.91 11.76 11.86
C TRP A 336 -6.83 12.87 11.37
N TRP A 337 -7.12 12.90 10.09
CA TRP A 337 -8.09 13.80 9.48
C TRP A 337 -9.13 13.01 8.70
N THR A 338 -10.35 13.54 8.71
CA THR A 338 -11.47 13.01 7.93
C THR A 338 -11.91 14.08 6.95
N LEU A 339 -12.01 13.74 5.68
CA LEU A 339 -12.57 14.57 4.63
C LEU A 339 -14.00 14.10 4.33
N SER A 340 -14.95 15.02 4.25
CA SER A 340 -16.34 14.74 3.91
C SER A 340 -16.85 15.80 2.95
N SER A 341 -17.65 15.38 1.96
CA SER A 341 -18.37 16.28 1.07
C SER A 341 -19.56 16.96 1.75
N PHE A 342 -19.95 16.47 2.93
CA PHE A 342 -21.07 16.97 3.71
C PHE A 342 -20.57 17.58 5.01
N ALA A 343 -21.28 18.62 5.51
CA ALA A 343 -21.07 19.08 6.88
C ALA A 343 -21.43 17.94 7.84
N LEU A 344 -20.47 17.50 8.63
CA LEU A 344 -20.69 16.46 9.63
C LEU A 344 -21.23 17.14 10.90
N ASP A 345 -22.54 17.11 11.07
CA ASP A 345 -23.19 17.56 12.32
C ASP A 345 -23.12 16.48 13.42
N ASN A 346 -22.54 15.31 13.12
CA ASN A 346 -22.50 14.19 14.06
C ASN A 346 -21.07 13.63 14.20
N PRO A 347 -20.44 13.78 15.37
CA PRO A 347 -19.15 13.18 15.69
C PRO A 347 -19.21 11.67 15.90
N ASP A 348 -20.41 11.08 16.10
CA ASP A 348 -20.64 9.65 16.27
C ASP A 348 -20.32 8.79 15.03
N LEU A 349 -19.75 9.39 14.00
CA LEU A 349 -19.22 8.67 12.84
C LEU A 349 -18.11 7.68 13.19
N ASP A 350 -17.69 7.61 14.43
CA ASP A 350 -16.67 6.68 14.92
C ASP A 350 -17.22 5.55 15.83
N VAL A 351 -18.54 5.51 16.07
CA VAL A 351 -19.18 4.44 16.85
C VAL A 351 -19.55 3.28 15.90
N PRO A 352 -19.27 2.02 16.25
CA PRO A 352 -19.70 0.86 15.46
C PRO A 352 -21.23 0.84 15.32
N PRO A 353 -21.77 0.42 14.17
CA PRO A 353 -23.22 0.35 13.93
C PRO A 353 -23.97 -0.65 14.82
N ASP A 354 -23.31 -1.39 15.71
CA ASP A 354 -23.86 -2.54 16.43
C ASP A 354 -24.22 -2.27 17.90
N ALA A 355 -24.12 -1.04 18.38
CA ALA A 355 -24.62 -0.70 19.71
C ALA A 355 -26.05 -0.19 19.60
N ASP A 356 -27.00 -1.11 19.82
CA ASP A 356 -28.44 -0.93 20.03
C ASP A 356 -29.29 -0.44 18.85
N GLY A 357 -30.06 -1.39 18.30
CA GLY A 357 -31.23 -1.14 17.47
C GLY A 357 -32.29 -0.29 18.19
N SER A 358 -32.12 1.04 18.16
CA SER A 358 -33.15 1.99 18.56
C SER A 358 -33.33 3.01 17.42
N THR A 359 -34.40 2.81 16.68
CA THR A 359 -34.98 3.76 15.75
C THR A 359 -35.39 5.04 16.47
N ALA A 360 -34.70 6.13 16.25
CA ALA A 360 -35.18 7.46 16.59
C ALA A 360 -35.66 8.19 15.33
N GLY A 361 -36.88 8.65 15.44
CA GLY A 361 -37.73 9.14 14.37
C GLY A 361 -37.28 10.41 13.69
N SER A 362 -37.59 10.44 12.43
CA SER A 362 -37.70 11.59 11.54
C SER A 362 -38.47 12.76 12.18
N THR A 363 -37.84 13.94 12.23
CA THR A 363 -38.57 15.21 12.30
C THR A 363 -38.16 16.09 11.12
N ASP A 364 -39.11 16.23 10.21
CA ASP A 364 -39.16 17.24 9.16
C ASP A 364 -39.01 18.65 9.75
N GLY A 365 -38.17 19.47 9.12
CA GLY A 365 -38.06 20.88 9.42
C GLY A 365 -37.47 21.65 8.21
N SER A 366 -38.33 21.94 7.25
CA SER A 366 -38.07 22.86 6.14
C SER A 366 -37.89 24.28 6.69
N THR A 367 -36.81 24.98 6.29
CA THR A 367 -36.83 26.45 6.14
C THR A 367 -35.89 26.88 5.02
N ASP A 368 -36.50 27.42 3.99
CA ASP A 368 -35.89 28.23 2.94
C ASP A 368 -35.23 29.49 3.52
N ALA A 369 -34.01 29.78 3.07
CA ALA A 369 -33.54 31.17 3.03
C ALA A 369 -32.48 31.35 1.90
N ALA A 370 -32.91 31.98 0.84
CA ALA A 370 -32.04 32.53 -0.20
C ALA A 370 -31.31 33.77 0.33
N GLY A 371 -30.01 33.87 0.06
CA GLY A 371 -29.23 35.08 0.34
C GLY A 371 -27.89 35.05 -0.37
N GLY A 372 -27.79 35.70 -1.54
CA GLY A 372 -26.54 35.92 -2.25
C GLY A 372 -25.61 36.88 -1.51
N GLY A 373 -24.34 36.56 -1.45
CA GLY A 373 -23.28 37.42 -0.94
C GLY A 373 -21.93 36.98 -1.47
N SER A 374 -21.37 37.73 -2.41
CA SER A 374 -19.97 37.66 -2.83
C SER A 374 -19.08 38.06 -1.66
N GLY A 375 -18.21 37.19 -1.21
CA GLY A 375 -17.22 37.51 -0.20
C GLY A 375 -16.14 36.44 -0.13
N THR A 376 -14.90 36.87 -0.18
CA THR A 376 -13.66 36.10 0.00
C THR A 376 -13.79 35.23 1.24
N THR A 377 -13.81 33.92 1.06
CA THR A 377 -14.11 32.97 2.15
C THR A 377 -12.84 32.72 2.96
N ALA A 378 -12.72 33.41 4.09
CA ALA A 378 -11.85 32.98 5.17
C ALA A 378 -12.32 31.59 5.67
N ALA A 379 -11.40 30.66 5.89
CA ALA A 379 -11.71 29.36 6.48
C ALA A 379 -12.38 29.60 7.85
N HIS A 380 -13.65 29.23 7.99
CA HIS A 380 -14.33 29.23 9.27
C HIS A 380 -13.89 28.00 10.07
N VAL A 381 -13.25 28.23 11.21
CA VAL A 381 -13.00 27.22 12.22
C VAL A 381 -14.26 27.12 13.07
N GLY A 382 -15.00 26.04 12.97
CA GLY A 382 -16.09 25.68 13.87
C GLY A 382 -15.63 24.60 14.83
N GLU A 383 -16.13 24.59 16.06
CA GLU A 383 -16.10 23.41 16.92
C GLU A 383 -17.39 22.63 16.68
N SER A 384 -17.28 21.33 16.42
CA SER A 384 -18.45 20.45 16.49
C SER A 384 -18.92 20.35 17.94
N ALA A 385 -20.16 19.89 18.16
CA ALA A 385 -20.78 19.77 19.49
C ALA A 385 -19.92 18.98 20.50
N ASP A 386 -18.94 18.19 20.04
CA ASP A 386 -18.03 17.38 20.86
C ASP A 386 -16.57 17.90 20.90
N GLY A 387 -16.33 19.14 20.56
CA GLY A 387 -15.00 19.74 20.68
C GLY A 387 -13.98 19.30 19.63
N VAL A 388 -14.40 18.64 18.55
CA VAL A 388 -13.50 18.29 17.44
C VAL A 388 -13.38 19.50 16.51
N PRO A 389 -12.17 20.03 16.25
CA PRO A 389 -12.00 21.17 15.37
C PRO A 389 -12.42 20.79 13.93
N THR A 390 -13.43 21.48 13.42
CA THR A 390 -13.98 21.29 12.08
C THR A 390 -13.62 22.48 11.20
N PHE A 391 -13.08 22.19 10.01
CA PHE A 391 -12.69 23.20 9.03
C PHE A 391 -13.54 23.04 7.78
N THR A 392 -14.23 24.10 7.36
CA THR A 392 -14.93 24.11 6.09
C THR A 392 -13.98 24.57 4.99
N LEU A 393 -13.74 23.68 4.01
CA LEU A 393 -13.01 24.00 2.80
C LEU A 393 -14.00 24.57 1.79
N GLY A 394 -13.73 25.77 1.26
CA GLY A 394 -14.53 26.39 0.19
C GLY A 394 -14.34 25.69 -1.16
N ALA A 395 -14.24 24.37 -1.17
CA ALA A 395 -14.11 23.57 -2.39
C ALA A 395 -15.45 23.50 -3.13
N ARG A 396 -15.40 23.54 -4.46
CA ARG A 396 -16.55 23.33 -5.33
C ARG A 396 -16.25 22.18 -6.26
N ASP A 397 -17.28 21.40 -6.59
CA ASP A 397 -17.16 20.37 -7.59
C ASP A 397 -16.73 20.97 -8.92
N VAL A 398 -15.75 20.33 -9.57
CA VAL A 398 -15.35 20.70 -10.93
C VAL A 398 -16.45 20.22 -11.88
N GLU A 399 -16.97 21.14 -12.69
CA GLU A 399 -17.96 20.82 -13.70
C GLU A 399 -17.44 19.74 -14.66
N SER A 400 -18.20 18.66 -14.84
CA SER A 400 -17.80 17.58 -15.75
C SER A 400 -17.99 18.03 -17.20
N TYR A 401 -16.91 18.19 -17.93
CA TYR A 401 -16.93 18.67 -19.31
C TYR A 401 -17.11 17.57 -20.36
N ARG A 402 -17.13 16.30 -19.99
CA ARG A 402 -17.39 15.07 -20.77
C ARG A 402 -17.15 15.19 -22.29
N GLY A 403 -15.92 15.59 -22.68
CA GLY A 403 -15.52 15.72 -24.08
C GLY A 403 -15.72 17.12 -24.71
N ASP A 404 -16.33 18.07 -24.01
CA ASP A 404 -16.40 19.46 -24.43
C ASP A 404 -15.13 20.24 -24.03
N VAL A 405 -14.10 20.10 -24.88
CA VAL A 405 -12.79 20.73 -24.67
C VAL A 405 -12.88 22.26 -24.69
N ALA A 406 -13.76 22.83 -25.50
CA ALA A 406 -13.90 24.28 -25.61
C ALA A 406 -14.43 24.88 -24.29
N ARG A 407 -15.47 24.27 -23.75
CA ARG A 407 -16.04 24.67 -22.44
C ARG A 407 -15.06 24.48 -21.28
N ALA A 408 -14.28 23.40 -21.28
CA ALA A 408 -13.22 23.17 -20.30
C ALA A 408 -12.16 24.29 -20.35
N LEU A 409 -11.70 24.64 -21.54
CA LEU A 409 -10.71 25.71 -21.74
C LEU A 409 -11.24 27.09 -21.32
N ASP A 410 -12.51 27.37 -21.57
CA ASP A 410 -13.12 28.65 -21.18
C ASP A 410 -13.30 28.74 -19.66
N ALA A 411 -13.62 27.62 -18.97
CA ALA A 411 -13.67 27.57 -17.53
C ALA A 411 -12.28 27.78 -16.90
N VAL A 412 -11.23 27.14 -17.44
CA VAL A 412 -9.83 27.33 -16.99
C VAL A 412 -9.37 28.78 -17.21
N ARG A 413 -9.75 29.41 -18.35
CA ARG A 413 -9.47 30.83 -18.60
C ARG A 413 -10.19 31.73 -17.60
N GLY A 414 -11.45 31.42 -17.28
CA GLY A 414 -12.23 32.13 -16.28
C GLY A 414 -11.59 32.07 -14.89
N LEU A 415 -11.11 30.90 -14.46
CA LEU A 415 -10.40 30.74 -13.20
C LEU A 415 -9.09 31.53 -13.14
N ARG A 416 -8.36 31.61 -14.25
CA ARG A 416 -7.10 32.36 -14.33
C ARG A 416 -7.31 33.89 -14.30
N HIS A 417 -8.49 34.39 -14.61
CA HIS A 417 -8.84 35.82 -14.51
C HIS A 417 -9.47 36.20 -13.18
N ALA A 418 -9.90 35.21 -12.37
CA ALA A 418 -10.55 35.43 -11.08
C ALA A 418 -9.59 35.28 -9.89
N GLY A 419 -8.38 34.81 -10.08
CA GLY A 419 -7.33 34.65 -9.07
C GLY A 419 -6.07 35.34 -9.48
#